data_4bc797c357e4d72e163decc5ed30fab2
#
_entry.id   4bc797c357e4d72e163decc5ed30fab2
#
_cell.length_a   1.000
_cell.length_b   1.000
_cell.length_c   1.000
_cell.angle_alpha   90.00
_cell.angle_beta   90.00
_cell.angle_gamma   90.00
#
_symmetry.space_group_name_H-M   'P 1'
#
loop_
_entity.id
_entity.type
_entity.pdbx_description
1 polymer ?
#
loop_
_entity_poly.entity_id
_entity_poly.type
_entity_poly.pdbx_seq_one_letter_code
_entity_poly.pdbx_strand_id
1 'polypeptide(L)'
;VGDDVWVSGTPGDAFAALGQIFGYWTFAGPLFGYFRSRMDLPEPRVALGPGLLNAATACCDISDGLVGDLKHILERSGVSARLFWPAFPKSDAMKLLPEAIQQRCILSGGDDYELLFTAPSHCRGEVERIAERAGTRVSRIGEIVPAGDPLKVIDANGAEVACGASFNHFREAGS
;
A
#
# COMPACT_ATOMS: atom_id res chain seq x y z
N VAL A 1 -13.97 9.69 9.99
CA VAL A 1 -13.38 9.02 11.15
C VAL A 1 -14.14 7.71 11.38
N GLY A 2 -13.42 6.63 11.73
CA GLY A 2 -14.01 5.30 11.91
C GLY A 2 -14.15 4.47 10.62
N ASP A 3 -13.78 5.02 9.48
CA ASP A 3 -13.68 4.23 8.24
C ASP A 3 -12.46 3.32 8.31
N ASP A 4 -12.56 2.16 7.68
CA ASP A 4 -11.42 1.27 7.48
C ASP A 4 -10.54 1.77 6.32
N VAL A 5 -9.24 1.52 6.41
CA VAL A 5 -8.28 1.72 5.31
C VAL A 5 -8.00 0.37 4.66
N TRP A 6 -8.14 0.30 3.34
CA TRP A 6 -8.02 -0.90 2.54
C TRP A 6 -7.00 -0.74 1.42
N VAL A 7 -6.38 -1.86 1.04
CA VAL A 7 -5.49 -1.94 -0.12
C VAL A 7 -5.80 -3.18 -0.96
N SER A 8 -5.72 -3.06 -2.29
CA SER A 8 -5.83 -4.20 -3.20
C SER A 8 -4.48 -4.89 -3.39
N GLY A 9 -4.49 -6.15 -3.81
CA GLY A 9 -3.31 -6.93 -4.21
C GLY A 9 -2.24 -7.07 -3.13
N THR A 10 -0.99 -6.94 -3.56
CA THR A 10 0.22 -7.03 -2.70
C THR A 10 1.19 -5.90 -3.07
N PRO A 11 1.05 -4.70 -2.45
CA PRO A 11 1.91 -3.56 -2.74
C PRO A 11 3.37 -3.81 -2.32
N GLY A 12 4.30 -3.12 -2.98
CA GLY A 12 5.74 -3.17 -2.71
C GLY A 12 6.52 -4.10 -3.63
N ASP A 13 5.86 -4.98 -4.38
CA ASP A 13 6.54 -5.92 -5.27
C ASP A 13 7.28 -5.19 -6.42
N ALA A 14 6.68 -4.14 -6.99
CA ALA A 14 7.30 -3.34 -8.04
C ALA A 14 8.55 -2.62 -7.52
N PHE A 15 8.46 -1.99 -6.36
CA PHE A 15 9.60 -1.30 -5.77
C PHE A 15 10.73 -2.25 -5.34
N ALA A 16 10.44 -3.50 -5.00
CA ALA A 16 11.48 -4.49 -4.74
C ALA A 16 12.39 -4.69 -5.97
N ALA A 17 11.81 -4.75 -7.18
CA ALA A 17 12.58 -4.79 -8.43
C ALA A 17 13.34 -3.50 -8.68
N LEU A 18 12.67 -2.36 -8.54
CA LEU A 18 13.27 -1.04 -8.77
C LEU A 18 14.47 -0.80 -7.84
N GLY A 19 14.35 -1.18 -6.56
CA GLY A 19 15.43 -1.07 -5.58
C GLY A 19 16.65 -1.92 -5.94
N GLN A 20 16.50 -3.09 -6.56
CA GLN A 20 17.62 -3.85 -7.09
C GLN A 20 18.25 -3.15 -8.30
N ILE A 21 17.45 -2.57 -9.20
CA ILE A 21 17.96 -1.81 -10.35
C ILE A 21 18.79 -0.61 -9.87
N PHE A 22 18.36 0.04 -8.79
CA PHE A 22 19.10 1.15 -8.17
C PHE A 22 20.27 0.70 -7.27
N GLY A 23 20.47 -0.62 -7.10
CA GLY A 23 21.57 -1.15 -6.31
C GLY A 23 21.36 -1.09 -4.78
N TYR A 24 20.13 -0.90 -4.30
CA TYR A 24 19.83 -0.90 -2.86
C TYR A 24 19.98 -2.27 -2.23
N TRP A 25 19.71 -3.33 -2.99
CA TRP A 25 19.82 -4.74 -2.61
C TRP A 25 20.01 -5.63 -3.85
N THR A 26 20.29 -6.90 -3.60
CA THR A 26 20.44 -7.90 -4.67
C THR A 26 19.67 -9.16 -4.28
N PHE A 27 18.81 -9.64 -5.17
CA PHE A 27 18.07 -10.89 -5.04
C PHE A 27 18.57 -11.95 -6.01
N ALA A 28 18.33 -13.22 -5.69
CA ALA A 28 18.55 -14.32 -6.62
C ALA A 28 17.68 -14.17 -7.88
N GLY A 29 18.16 -14.67 -9.02
CA GLY A 29 17.53 -14.49 -10.33
C GLY A 29 16.03 -14.78 -10.38
N PRO A 30 15.53 -15.93 -9.87
CA PRO A 30 14.10 -16.23 -9.89
C PRO A 30 13.26 -15.25 -9.05
N LEU A 31 13.78 -14.81 -7.90
CA LEU A 31 13.11 -13.86 -7.03
C LEU A 31 13.04 -12.45 -7.67
N PHE A 32 14.16 -12.02 -8.26
CA PHE A 32 14.18 -10.78 -9.03
C PHE A 32 13.25 -10.84 -10.24
N GLY A 33 13.21 -11.97 -10.95
CA GLY A 33 12.32 -12.19 -12.09
C GLY A 33 10.84 -12.01 -11.72
N TYR A 34 10.43 -12.49 -10.55
CA TYR A 34 9.07 -12.28 -10.04
C TYR A 34 8.79 -10.80 -9.82
N PHE A 35 9.61 -10.11 -9.03
CA PHE A 35 9.42 -8.68 -8.76
C PHE A 35 9.50 -7.83 -10.03
N ARG A 36 10.40 -8.18 -10.94
CA ARG A 36 10.52 -7.51 -12.24
C ARG A 36 9.25 -7.62 -13.06
N SER A 37 8.61 -8.80 -13.08
CA SER A 37 7.34 -8.99 -13.79
C SER A 37 6.21 -8.13 -13.23
N ARG A 38 6.19 -7.92 -11.89
CA ARG A 38 5.21 -7.06 -11.23
C ARG A 38 5.40 -5.58 -11.58
N MET A 39 6.66 -5.14 -11.71
CA MET A 39 7.01 -3.78 -12.10
C MET A 39 6.74 -3.52 -13.60
N ASP A 40 7.15 -4.45 -14.48
CA ASP A 40 7.04 -4.26 -15.93
C ASP A 40 5.60 -4.40 -16.46
N LEU A 41 4.77 -5.19 -15.77
CA LEU A 41 3.39 -5.49 -16.18
C LEU A 41 2.45 -5.37 -14.97
N PRO A 42 2.20 -4.14 -14.47
CA PRO A 42 1.23 -3.94 -13.40
C PRO A 42 -0.17 -4.36 -13.86
N GLU A 43 -0.95 -4.92 -12.96
CA GLU A 43 -2.32 -5.36 -13.24
C GLU A 43 -3.32 -4.26 -12.85
N PRO A 44 -3.89 -3.53 -13.82
CA PRO A 44 -4.85 -2.46 -13.52
C PRO A 44 -6.11 -3.01 -12.87
N ARG A 45 -6.57 -2.40 -11.78
CA ARG A 45 -7.73 -2.84 -10.99
C ARG A 45 -9.06 -2.34 -11.56
N VAL A 46 -9.18 -2.41 -12.90
CA VAL A 46 -10.34 -1.90 -13.65
C VAL A 46 -11.65 -2.62 -13.33
N ALA A 47 -11.61 -3.86 -12.87
CA ALA A 47 -12.79 -4.59 -12.43
C ALA A 47 -13.22 -4.22 -11.00
N LEU A 48 -12.26 -3.85 -10.13
CA LEU A 48 -12.52 -3.51 -8.74
C LEU A 48 -13.03 -2.06 -8.59
N GLY A 49 -12.37 -1.10 -9.25
CA GLY A 49 -12.64 0.33 -9.09
C GLY A 49 -14.11 0.73 -9.25
N PRO A 50 -14.79 0.36 -10.35
CA PRO A 50 -16.21 0.70 -10.53
C PRO A 50 -17.13 0.14 -9.45
N GLY A 51 -16.81 -1.04 -8.90
CA GLY A 51 -17.57 -1.64 -7.80
C GLY A 51 -17.47 -0.85 -6.51
N LEU A 52 -16.36 -0.18 -6.27
CA LEU A 52 -16.10 0.59 -5.05
C LEU A 52 -16.83 1.95 -5.01
N LEU A 53 -17.36 2.47 -6.13
CA LEU A 53 -17.98 3.80 -6.21
C LEU A 53 -19.06 4.06 -5.16
N ASN A 54 -19.79 3.03 -4.73
CA ASN A 54 -20.87 3.15 -3.74
C ASN A 54 -20.48 2.65 -2.35
N ALA A 55 -19.28 2.08 -2.19
CA ALA A 55 -18.81 1.49 -0.94
C ALA A 55 -17.63 2.28 -0.33
N ALA A 56 -16.77 2.86 -1.17
CA ALA A 56 -15.63 3.63 -0.72
C ALA A 56 -15.99 5.11 -0.49
N THR A 57 -15.38 5.71 0.51
CA THR A 57 -15.46 7.14 0.81
C THR A 57 -14.34 7.95 0.15
N ALA A 58 -13.19 7.33 -0.09
CA ALA A 58 -12.09 7.85 -0.89
C ALA A 58 -11.32 6.70 -1.55
N CYS A 59 -10.69 6.97 -2.69
CA CYS A 59 -9.87 5.99 -3.41
C CYS A 59 -8.81 6.70 -4.24
N CYS A 60 -7.61 6.14 -4.26
CA CYS A 60 -6.54 6.50 -5.20
C CYS A 60 -5.76 5.25 -5.59
N ASP A 61 -4.91 5.33 -6.61
CA ASP A 61 -3.90 4.32 -6.88
C ASP A 61 -2.64 4.56 -6.04
N ILE A 62 -1.79 3.53 -5.94
CA ILE A 62 -0.48 3.60 -5.29
C ILE A 62 0.57 3.81 -6.38
N SER A 63 1.03 5.04 -6.54
CA SER A 63 2.03 5.45 -7.53
C SER A 63 3.34 5.92 -6.90
N ASP A 64 3.28 6.73 -5.85
CA ASP A 64 4.44 7.32 -5.17
C ASP A 64 4.78 6.65 -3.83
N GLY A 65 3.98 5.65 -3.46
CA GLY A 65 4.12 4.86 -2.24
C GLY A 65 2.91 4.97 -1.32
N LEU A 66 2.53 3.84 -0.73
CA LEU A 66 1.27 3.69 0.00
C LEU A 66 1.05 4.79 1.07
N VAL A 67 2.07 5.07 1.89
CA VAL A 67 1.97 6.09 2.94
C VAL A 67 1.90 7.50 2.35
N GLY A 68 2.60 7.75 1.24
CA GLY A 68 2.56 9.03 0.51
C GLY A 68 1.18 9.29 -0.06
N ASP A 69 0.63 8.33 -0.79
CA ASP A 69 -0.67 8.43 -1.44
C ASP A 69 -1.81 8.51 -0.42
N LEU A 70 -1.70 7.74 0.70
CA LEU A 70 -2.64 7.87 1.81
C LEU A 70 -2.67 9.28 2.40
N LYS A 71 -1.50 9.92 2.57
CA LYS A 71 -1.43 11.29 3.10
C LYS A 71 -2.26 12.28 2.28
N HIS A 72 -2.28 12.14 0.95
CA HIS A 72 -3.11 12.99 0.10
C HIS A 72 -4.61 12.84 0.39
N ILE A 73 -5.08 11.61 0.64
CA ILE A 73 -6.47 11.37 1.08
C ILE A 73 -6.71 12.03 2.45
N LEU A 74 -5.80 11.83 3.41
CA LEU A 74 -5.94 12.32 4.78
C LEU A 74 -5.96 13.85 4.85
N GLU A 75 -5.03 14.51 4.17
CA GLU A 75 -4.93 15.98 4.11
C GLU A 75 -6.19 16.60 3.52
N ARG A 76 -6.67 16.05 2.40
CA ARG A 76 -7.90 16.57 1.75
C ARG A 76 -9.16 16.33 2.57
N SER A 77 -9.15 15.29 3.41
CA SER A 77 -10.29 14.91 4.24
C SER A 77 -10.23 15.50 5.66
N GLY A 78 -9.12 16.16 6.04
CA GLY A 78 -8.93 16.72 7.36
C GLY A 78 -8.93 15.68 8.47
N VAL A 79 -8.33 14.51 8.22
CA VAL A 79 -8.29 13.36 9.13
C VAL A 79 -6.88 12.76 9.19
N SER A 80 -6.69 11.74 10.03
CA SER A 80 -5.46 10.94 10.09
C SER A 80 -5.78 9.44 10.01
N ALA A 81 -4.74 8.58 10.08
CA ALA A 81 -4.91 7.14 10.04
C ALA A 81 -3.98 6.41 11.00
N ARG A 82 -4.43 5.24 11.45
CA ARG A 82 -3.63 4.26 12.16
C ARG A 82 -3.60 2.98 11.34
N LEU A 83 -2.42 2.58 10.91
CA LEU A 83 -2.20 1.39 10.09
C LEU A 83 -1.59 0.28 10.95
N PHE A 84 -1.90 -0.98 10.63
CA PHE A 84 -1.47 -2.16 11.37
C PHE A 84 -0.53 -2.99 10.50
N TRP A 85 0.79 -2.93 10.77
CA TRP A 85 1.80 -3.64 9.97
C TRP A 85 1.50 -5.13 9.72
N PRO A 86 1.02 -5.91 10.71
CA PRO A 86 0.68 -7.32 10.48
C PRO A 86 -0.46 -7.55 9.49
N ALA A 87 -1.29 -6.54 9.23
CA ALA A 87 -2.43 -6.64 8.31
C ALA A 87 -2.08 -6.35 6.85
N PHE A 88 -0.87 -5.85 6.58
CA PHE A 88 -0.45 -5.57 5.21
C PHE A 88 -0.30 -6.87 4.41
N PRO A 89 -0.93 -6.95 3.22
CA PRO A 89 -0.77 -8.11 2.35
C PRO A 89 0.65 -8.16 1.80
N LYS A 90 1.19 -9.37 1.75
CA LYS A 90 2.52 -9.63 1.21
C LYS A 90 2.44 -10.77 0.22
N SER A 91 3.12 -10.65 -0.93
CA SER A 91 3.33 -11.76 -1.82
C SER A 91 4.23 -12.82 -1.16
N ASP A 92 4.21 -14.05 -1.65
CA ASP A 92 5.11 -15.08 -1.11
C ASP A 92 6.57 -14.74 -1.35
N ALA A 93 6.87 -14.05 -2.44
CA ALA A 93 8.19 -13.52 -2.72
C ALA A 93 8.61 -12.44 -1.70
N MET A 94 7.71 -11.49 -1.39
CA MET A 94 7.97 -10.45 -0.40
C MET A 94 8.23 -11.02 1.01
N LYS A 95 7.54 -12.08 1.40
CA LYS A 95 7.75 -12.75 2.70
C LYS A 95 9.14 -13.33 2.88
N LEU A 96 9.87 -13.62 1.79
CA LEU A 96 11.24 -14.13 1.81
C LEU A 96 12.28 -13.05 2.12
N LEU A 97 11.91 -11.77 2.03
CA LEU A 97 12.83 -10.65 2.25
C LEU A 97 12.96 -10.33 3.75
N PRO A 98 14.09 -9.72 4.17
CA PRO A 98 14.22 -9.13 5.49
C PRO A 98 13.11 -8.10 5.76
N GLU A 99 12.60 -8.05 6.97
CA GLU A 99 11.46 -7.21 7.33
C GLU A 99 11.68 -5.71 7.02
N ALA A 100 12.89 -5.22 7.23
CA ALA A 100 13.24 -3.83 6.91
C ALA A 100 13.10 -3.53 5.40
N ILE A 101 13.39 -4.50 4.53
CA ILE A 101 13.19 -4.36 3.08
C ILE A 101 11.69 -4.41 2.77
N GLN A 102 10.94 -5.34 3.39
CA GLN A 102 9.49 -5.41 3.24
C GLN A 102 8.83 -4.08 3.61
N GLN A 103 9.19 -3.51 4.78
CA GLN A 103 8.65 -2.23 5.26
C GLN A 103 8.94 -1.10 4.26
N ARG A 104 10.19 -1.00 3.79
CA ARG A 104 10.57 0.02 2.81
C ARG A 104 9.81 -0.14 1.49
N CYS A 105 9.68 -1.37 0.97
CA CYS A 105 8.97 -1.62 -0.27
C CYS A 105 7.47 -1.31 -0.15
N ILE A 106 6.82 -1.77 0.91
CA ILE A 106 5.36 -1.69 1.05
C ILE A 106 4.91 -0.29 1.48
N LEU A 107 5.64 0.37 2.39
CA LEU A 107 5.20 1.65 2.94
C LEU A 107 5.59 2.85 2.08
N SER A 108 6.77 2.77 1.42
CA SER A 108 7.37 3.91 0.72
C SER A 108 7.64 3.64 -0.77
N GLY A 109 7.47 2.40 -1.22
CA GLY A 109 7.64 2.03 -2.64
C GLY A 109 6.42 2.38 -3.46
N GLY A 110 6.64 2.89 -4.67
CA GLY A 110 5.62 3.18 -5.67
C GLY A 110 5.60 2.16 -6.81
N ASP A 111 4.93 2.55 -7.91
CA ASP A 111 4.79 1.79 -9.17
C ASP A 111 3.97 0.48 -9.06
N ASP A 112 3.22 0.29 -7.97
CA ASP A 112 2.38 -0.91 -7.79
C ASP A 112 1.04 -0.82 -8.54
N TYR A 113 0.49 0.38 -8.70
CA TYR A 113 -0.82 0.67 -9.31
C TYR A 113 -1.97 -0.16 -8.69
N GLU A 114 -1.81 -0.53 -7.42
CA GLU A 114 -2.89 -1.09 -6.60
C GLU A 114 -3.81 0.04 -6.12
N LEU A 115 -5.04 -0.30 -5.73
CA LEU A 115 -5.98 0.68 -5.16
C LEU A 115 -5.81 0.76 -3.66
N LEU A 116 -5.67 1.99 -3.17
CA LEU A 116 -5.76 2.38 -1.77
C LEU A 116 -7.07 3.12 -1.55
N PHE A 117 -7.91 2.66 -0.63
CA PHE A 117 -9.22 3.26 -0.43
C PHE A 117 -9.68 3.20 1.02
N THR A 118 -10.65 4.04 1.36
CA THR A 118 -11.33 4.03 2.65
C THR A 118 -12.79 3.65 2.48
N ALA A 119 -13.35 2.97 3.47
CA ALA A 119 -14.76 2.58 3.46
C ALA A 119 -15.32 2.52 4.88
N PRO A 120 -16.60 2.90 5.10
CA PRO A 120 -17.22 2.77 6.40
C PRO A 120 -17.19 1.34 6.91
N SER A 121 -16.98 1.16 8.22
CA SER A 121 -16.83 -0.17 8.81
C SER A 121 -18.04 -1.09 8.60
N HIS A 122 -19.24 -0.53 8.44
CA HIS A 122 -20.44 -1.29 8.10
C HIS A 122 -20.48 -1.79 6.64
N CYS A 123 -19.62 -1.25 5.77
CA CYS A 123 -19.49 -1.65 4.36
C CYS A 123 -18.51 -2.83 4.15
N ARG A 124 -17.87 -3.39 5.19
CA ARG A 124 -16.88 -4.49 5.07
C ARG A 124 -17.36 -5.62 4.19
N GLY A 125 -18.54 -6.16 4.48
CA GLY A 125 -19.12 -7.27 3.71
C GLY A 125 -19.44 -6.89 2.25
N GLU A 126 -19.72 -5.62 1.95
CA GLU A 126 -19.89 -5.15 0.58
C GLU A 126 -18.56 -5.07 -0.14
N VAL A 127 -17.52 -4.50 0.50
CA VAL A 127 -16.16 -4.45 -0.04
C VAL A 127 -15.64 -5.85 -0.37
N GLU A 128 -15.83 -6.83 0.52
CA GLU A 128 -15.42 -8.22 0.30
C GLU A 128 -16.16 -8.85 -0.90
N ARG A 129 -17.47 -8.63 -1.02
CA ARG A 129 -18.27 -9.13 -2.17
C ARG A 129 -17.86 -8.47 -3.49
N ILE A 130 -17.50 -7.19 -3.47
CA ILE A 130 -17.01 -6.48 -4.65
C ILE A 130 -15.65 -7.06 -5.07
N ALA A 131 -14.76 -7.28 -4.11
CA ALA A 131 -13.44 -7.85 -4.33
C ALA A 131 -13.52 -9.28 -4.91
N GLU A 132 -14.39 -10.11 -4.35
CA GLU A 132 -14.64 -11.46 -4.86
C GLU A 132 -15.14 -11.45 -6.31
N ARG A 133 -16.14 -10.61 -6.64
CA ARG A 133 -16.63 -10.47 -8.01
C ARG A 133 -15.57 -9.95 -8.98
N ALA A 134 -14.69 -9.09 -8.51
CA ALA A 134 -13.58 -8.55 -9.31
C ALA A 134 -12.40 -9.54 -9.43
N GLY A 135 -12.41 -10.66 -8.69
CA GLY A 135 -11.28 -11.58 -8.61
C GLY A 135 -10.02 -10.93 -8.03
N THR A 136 -10.18 -9.87 -7.23
CA THR A 136 -9.07 -9.08 -6.69
C THR A 136 -9.05 -9.19 -5.17
N ARG A 137 -7.91 -9.63 -4.60
CA ARG A 137 -7.74 -9.62 -3.15
C ARG A 137 -7.74 -8.17 -2.64
N VAL A 138 -8.45 -7.92 -1.54
CA VAL A 138 -8.34 -6.68 -0.76
C VAL A 138 -7.99 -7.01 0.69
N SER A 139 -7.30 -6.10 1.36
CA SER A 139 -6.89 -6.27 2.75
C SER A 139 -7.16 -5.00 3.53
N ARG A 140 -7.81 -5.13 4.68
CA ARG A 140 -8.00 -4.04 5.63
C ARG A 140 -6.70 -3.85 6.41
N ILE A 141 -6.05 -2.70 6.23
CA ILE A 141 -4.73 -2.41 6.79
C ILE A 141 -4.74 -1.39 7.92
N GLY A 142 -5.89 -0.77 8.21
CA GLY A 142 -5.96 0.25 9.25
C GLY A 142 -7.33 0.88 9.40
N GLU A 143 -7.34 2.03 10.04
CA GLU A 143 -8.54 2.82 10.33
C GLU A 143 -8.26 4.33 10.25
N ILE A 144 -9.28 5.10 9.91
CA ILE A 144 -9.24 6.56 9.90
C ILE A 144 -9.52 7.09 11.31
N VAL A 145 -8.63 7.94 11.81
CA VAL A 145 -8.67 8.55 13.15
C VAL A 145 -8.78 10.10 13.04
N PRO A 146 -9.11 10.81 14.14
CA PRO A 146 -9.18 12.26 14.13
C PRO A 146 -7.86 12.94 13.70
N ALA A 147 -7.95 14.14 13.13
CA ALA A 147 -6.82 14.94 12.62
C ALA A 147 -5.76 15.30 13.68
N GLY A 148 -6.08 15.25 14.97
CA GLY A 148 -5.11 15.50 16.06
C GLY A 148 -4.09 14.39 16.27
N ASP A 149 -4.37 13.19 15.77
CA ASP A 149 -3.45 12.05 15.87
C ASP A 149 -2.50 12.05 14.65
N PRO A 150 -1.20 11.77 14.83
CA PRO A 150 -0.30 11.59 13.69
C PRO A 150 -0.62 10.29 12.93
N LEU A 151 -0.37 10.30 11.61
CA LEU A 151 -0.37 9.04 10.84
C LEU A 151 0.70 8.11 11.40
N LYS A 152 0.29 6.91 11.81
CA LYS A 152 1.16 5.89 12.39
C LYS A 152 0.96 4.54 11.75
N VAL A 153 2.06 3.81 11.61
CA VAL A 153 2.04 2.37 11.36
C VAL A 153 2.50 1.69 12.64
N ILE A 154 1.74 0.75 13.17
CA ILE A 154 2.06 0.04 14.41
C ILE A 154 2.29 -1.45 14.14
N ASP A 155 3.25 -2.03 14.83
CA ASP A 155 3.54 -3.47 14.78
C ASP A 155 2.58 -4.30 15.67
N ALA A 156 2.82 -5.61 15.74
CA ALA A 156 2.04 -6.52 16.57
C ALA A 156 2.13 -6.24 18.09
N ASN A 157 3.17 -5.53 18.52
CA ASN A 157 3.43 -5.18 19.92
C ASN A 157 2.94 -3.76 20.26
N GLY A 158 2.39 -3.04 19.26
CA GLY A 158 1.96 -1.66 19.41
C GLY A 158 3.08 -0.63 19.28
N ALA A 159 4.29 -1.05 18.90
CA ALA A 159 5.40 -0.15 18.63
C ALA A 159 5.26 0.50 17.24
N GLU A 160 5.72 1.74 17.11
CA GLU A 160 5.66 2.48 15.84
C GLU A 160 6.72 1.96 14.87
N VAL A 161 6.28 1.57 13.67
CA VAL A 161 7.15 1.20 12.56
C VAL A 161 7.59 2.49 11.85
N ALA A 162 8.90 2.67 11.66
CA ALA A 162 9.43 3.84 10.97
C ALA A 162 8.99 3.84 9.49
N CYS A 163 8.18 4.80 9.10
CA CYS A 163 7.86 5.06 7.71
C CYS A 163 8.99 5.89 7.11
N GLY A 164 9.74 5.33 6.15
CA GLY A 164 10.68 6.10 5.34
C GLY A 164 9.96 7.24 4.60
N ALA A 165 10.70 8.24 4.14
CA ALA A 165 10.14 9.25 3.26
C ALA A 165 9.64 8.57 1.96
N SER A 166 8.43 8.90 1.50
CA SER A 166 7.92 8.48 0.19
C SER A 166 8.88 8.89 -0.92
N PHE A 167 8.91 8.11 -1.99
CA PHE A 167 9.79 8.38 -3.13
C PHE A 167 9.41 9.73 -3.75
N ASN A 168 10.36 10.66 -3.81
CA ASN A 168 10.13 11.97 -4.42
C ASN A 168 10.92 12.02 -5.72
N HIS A 169 10.24 11.92 -6.86
CA HIS A 169 10.82 11.98 -8.20
C HIS A 169 11.60 13.29 -8.49
N PHE A 170 11.39 14.32 -7.69
CA PHE A 170 11.98 15.66 -7.88
C PHE A 170 13.11 16.00 -6.92
N ARG A 171 13.58 15.08 -6.06
CA ARG A 171 14.83 15.31 -5.36
C ARG A 171 15.98 14.98 -6.31
N GLU A 172 16.49 16.02 -6.96
CA GLU A 172 17.78 15.98 -7.62
C GLU A 172 18.85 15.38 -6.69
N ALA A 173 19.67 14.48 -7.26
CA ALA A 173 20.93 14.09 -6.68
C ALA A 173 21.80 15.36 -6.61
N GLY A 174 21.67 16.09 -5.53
CA GLY A 174 22.34 17.36 -5.28
C GLY A 174 23.45 17.17 -4.29
N SER A 175 24.67 17.22 -4.83
CA SER A 175 26.00 17.54 -4.27
C SER A 175 26.45 16.76 -3.04
#